data_7fccdff73ec1c8e4ab1a8198e4ff8a19
#
_entry.id   7fccdff73ec1c8e4ab1a8198e4ff8a19
#
_cell.length_a   1.000
_cell.length_b   1.000
_cell.length_c   1.000
_cell.angle_alpha   90.00
_cell.angle_beta   90.00
_cell.angle_gamma   90.00
#
_symmetry.space_group_name_H-M   'P 1'
#
loop_
_entity.id
_entity.type
_entity.pdbx_description
1 polymer ?
#
loop_
_entity_poly.entity_id
_entity_poly.type
_entity_poly.pdbx_seq_one_letter_code
_entity_poly.pdbx_strand_id
1 'polypeptide(L)'
;MKRVIAAGRQALEEFGSGTNGSRMLNGTFRDHVDAEDALREFYDARHAMVFSTGYQANLGIISTMAGRGEYIILDADSHASIYDGCKMGDAEVVRFRHNSVEDLEKRLGRLPKEPGKLVVLEGVYSMLGDVAPLREMVAVSKKHGCMVLVDEAHSMGFYGPNGRGVYEEQGLELGRDVDFVIGTFSKSVGTVGGFCIADHPKFDGLRLSCRPYIFTASLPPSVVATAATSVRKLMHAHNKRQHLWENARKLHHGLVELGFRLGTQEPESAIVAVILDDQAQAVAMWQALLEGGVYVNMARPPATPAGTFLLRCSLCAEHRAEQLDRVIELFGQAGRATGAIV
;
A
#
# COMPACT_ATOMS: atom_id res chain seq x y z
N MET A 1 -14.20 -2.00 -16.52
CA MET A 1 -14.43 -3.38 -16.07
C MET A 1 -14.51 -4.40 -17.23
N LYS A 2 -15.38 -4.27 -18.27
CA LYS A 2 -15.54 -5.27 -19.36
C LYS A 2 -14.22 -5.74 -20.01
N ARG A 3 -13.28 -4.83 -20.35
CA ARG A 3 -11.98 -5.19 -20.96
C ARG A 3 -11.10 -6.02 -20.01
N VAL A 4 -11.09 -5.72 -18.72
CA VAL A 4 -10.33 -6.46 -17.69
C VAL A 4 -10.84 -7.88 -17.57
N ILE A 5 -12.16 -8.05 -17.49
CA ILE A 5 -12.81 -9.38 -17.45
C ILE A 5 -12.52 -10.18 -18.74
N ALA A 6 -12.57 -9.53 -19.90
CA ALA A 6 -12.29 -10.17 -21.18
C ALA A 6 -10.85 -10.69 -21.26
N ALA A 7 -9.87 -9.91 -20.81
CA ALA A 7 -8.46 -10.31 -20.76
C ALA A 7 -8.25 -11.55 -19.88
N GLY A 8 -8.82 -11.54 -18.66
CA GLY A 8 -8.73 -12.70 -17.77
C GLY A 8 -9.40 -13.95 -18.32
N ARG A 9 -10.56 -13.78 -18.96
CA ARG A 9 -11.27 -14.92 -19.61
C ARG A 9 -10.46 -15.50 -20.75
N GLN A 10 -9.92 -14.66 -21.63
CA GLN A 10 -9.07 -15.11 -22.74
C GLN A 10 -7.84 -15.88 -22.23
N ALA A 11 -7.14 -15.36 -21.22
CA ALA A 11 -5.98 -16.04 -20.66
C ALA A 11 -6.34 -17.37 -19.97
N LEU A 12 -7.53 -17.46 -19.35
CA LEU A 12 -8.03 -18.72 -18.78
C LEU A 12 -8.34 -19.76 -19.86
N GLU A 13 -8.93 -19.35 -20.98
CA GLU A 13 -9.24 -20.22 -22.13
C GLU A 13 -7.95 -20.69 -22.82
N GLU A 14 -6.92 -19.83 -22.92
CA GLU A 14 -5.66 -20.14 -23.62
C GLU A 14 -4.69 -20.97 -22.77
N PHE A 15 -4.56 -20.68 -21.48
CA PHE A 15 -3.51 -21.22 -20.61
C PHE A 15 -4.01 -22.07 -19.43
N GLY A 16 -5.31 -22.15 -19.22
CA GLY A 16 -5.90 -22.87 -18.09
C GLY A 16 -5.84 -22.09 -16.78
N SER A 17 -6.10 -22.79 -15.67
CA SER A 17 -6.36 -22.19 -14.36
C SER A 17 -5.10 -21.94 -13.51
N GLY A 18 -3.93 -22.42 -13.92
CA GLY A 18 -2.69 -22.30 -13.12
C GLY A 18 -1.44 -22.55 -13.94
N THR A 19 -0.28 -22.35 -13.31
CA THR A 19 1.03 -22.45 -13.96
C THR A 19 1.81 -23.71 -13.60
N ASN A 20 1.41 -24.39 -12.54
CA ASN A 20 2.05 -25.61 -11.98
C ASN A 20 3.54 -25.42 -11.65
N GLY A 21 4.00 -24.18 -11.41
CA GLY A 21 5.40 -23.92 -11.10
C GLY A 21 5.69 -22.50 -10.66
N SER A 22 6.91 -22.29 -10.20
CA SER A 22 7.41 -20.97 -9.83
C SER A 22 7.83 -20.16 -11.06
N ARG A 23 7.98 -18.84 -10.88
CA ARG A 23 8.48 -17.93 -11.92
C ARG A 23 9.84 -18.35 -12.49
N MET A 24 10.69 -18.96 -11.67
CA MET A 24 12.03 -19.38 -12.06
C MET A 24 12.10 -20.71 -12.83
N LEU A 25 11.06 -21.51 -12.75
CA LEU A 25 10.97 -22.79 -13.47
C LEU A 25 10.04 -22.66 -14.68
N ASN A 26 8.88 -23.26 -14.60
CA ASN A 26 7.90 -23.30 -15.70
C ASN A 26 6.71 -22.35 -15.52
N GLY A 27 6.70 -21.55 -14.46
CA GLY A 27 5.57 -20.66 -14.10
C GLY A 27 5.66 -19.25 -14.69
N THR A 28 6.57 -18.94 -15.61
CA THR A 28 6.60 -17.67 -16.34
C THR A 28 5.94 -17.83 -17.71
N PHE A 29 4.73 -17.30 -17.84
CA PHE A 29 3.98 -17.27 -19.09
C PHE A 29 4.05 -15.87 -19.71
N ARG A 30 3.59 -15.72 -20.96
CA ARG A 30 3.54 -14.44 -21.68
C ARG A 30 2.84 -13.35 -20.85
N ASP A 31 1.73 -13.69 -20.19
CA ASP A 31 0.97 -12.71 -19.41
C ASP A 31 1.71 -12.20 -18.18
N HIS A 32 2.64 -12.98 -17.62
CA HIS A 32 3.53 -12.50 -16.53
C HIS A 32 4.50 -11.44 -17.04
N VAL A 33 5.07 -11.65 -18.23
CA VAL A 33 5.97 -10.68 -18.86
C VAL A 33 5.19 -9.41 -19.20
N ASP A 34 4.00 -9.57 -19.79
CA ASP A 34 3.12 -8.44 -20.12
C ASP A 34 2.70 -7.62 -18.89
N ALA A 35 2.50 -8.27 -17.74
CA ALA A 35 2.21 -7.56 -16.49
C ALA A 35 3.42 -6.79 -15.97
N GLU A 36 4.63 -7.33 -16.08
CA GLU A 36 5.87 -6.62 -15.75
C GLU A 36 6.11 -5.47 -16.72
N ASP A 37 5.81 -5.63 -18.01
CA ASP A 37 5.88 -4.56 -19.02
C ASP A 37 4.88 -3.43 -18.71
N ALA A 38 3.62 -3.76 -18.40
CA ALA A 38 2.62 -2.78 -18.01
C ALA A 38 3.02 -1.97 -16.77
N LEU A 39 3.68 -2.61 -15.80
CA LEU A 39 4.21 -1.93 -14.63
C LEU A 39 5.39 -1.02 -14.98
N ARG A 40 6.30 -1.47 -15.85
CA ARG A 40 7.41 -0.62 -16.32
C ARG A 40 6.90 0.61 -17.06
N GLU A 41 5.90 0.45 -17.94
CA GLU A 41 5.23 1.58 -18.60
C GLU A 41 4.58 2.54 -17.59
N PHE A 42 3.84 2.01 -16.62
CA PHE A 42 3.12 2.81 -15.64
C PHE A 42 4.07 3.63 -14.76
N TYR A 43 5.16 3.02 -14.28
CA TYR A 43 6.13 3.66 -13.40
C TYR A 43 7.25 4.39 -14.15
N ASP A 44 7.33 4.27 -15.49
CA ASP A 44 8.45 4.75 -16.29
C ASP A 44 9.79 4.19 -15.76
N ALA A 45 9.86 2.88 -15.57
CA ALA A 45 10.93 2.19 -14.89
C ALA A 45 11.59 1.12 -15.78
N ARG A 46 12.86 0.81 -15.50
CA ARG A 46 13.61 -0.21 -16.24
C ARG A 46 13.23 -1.61 -15.85
N HIS A 47 12.93 -1.84 -14.56
CA HIS A 47 12.74 -3.17 -14.03
C HIS A 47 11.45 -3.28 -13.23
N ALA A 48 10.74 -4.39 -13.40
CA ALA A 48 9.59 -4.79 -12.63
C ALA A 48 9.66 -6.28 -12.29
N MET A 49 9.17 -6.66 -11.14
CA MET A 49 9.14 -8.04 -10.66
C MET A 49 7.77 -8.30 -10.01
N VAL A 50 7.00 -9.25 -10.58
CA VAL A 50 5.65 -9.59 -10.10
C VAL A 50 5.70 -10.77 -9.14
N PHE A 51 5.04 -10.61 -8.00
CA PHE A 51 4.91 -11.59 -6.91
C PHE A 51 3.47 -12.08 -6.78
N SER A 52 3.27 -13.20 -6.09
CA SER A 52 1.93 -13.76 -5.84
C SER A 52 1.06 -12.89 -4.93
N THR A 53 1.65 -12.06 -4.06
CA THR A 53 0.97 -11.05 -3.24
C THR A 53 1.90 -9.88 -2.94
N GLY A 54 1.35 -8.72 -2.55
CA GLY A 54 2.14 -7.60 -2.01
C GLY A 54 2.86 -7.99 -0.72
N TYR A 55 2.25 -8.85 0.09
CA TYR A 55 2.89 -9.41 1.28
C TYR A 55 4.21 -10.12 0.93
N GLN A 56 4.20 -11.02 -0.07
CA GLN A 56 5.40 -11.72 -0.54
C GLN A 56 6.43 -10.79 -1.19
N ALA A 57 5.99 -9.71 -1.84
CA ALA A 57 6.90 -8.70 -2.38
C ALA A 57 7.72 -8.04 -1.26
N ASN A 58 7.06 -7.61 -0.17
CA ASN A 58 7.74 -7.09 1.01
C ASN A 58 8.69 -8.12 1.64
N LEU A 59 8.20 -9.34 1.92
CA LEU A 59 9.04 -10.41 2.47
C LEU A 59 10.29 -10.64 1.62
N GLY A 60 10.09 -10.73 0.31
CA GLY A 60 11.17 -11.07 -0.62
C GLY A 60 12.20 -9.96 -0.77
N ILE A 61 11.76 -8.75 -1.04
CA ILE A 61 12.69 -7.64 -1.28
C ILE A 61 13.43 -7.26 0.01
N ILE A 62 12.71 -7.06 1.11
CA ILE A 62 13.31 -6.62 2.37
C ILE A 62 14.35 -7.64 2.87
N SER A 63 13.99 -8.92 2.93
CA SER A 63 14.93 -9.98 3.40
C SER A 63 16.11 -10.23 2.47
N THR A 64 16.03 -9.80 1.20
CA THR A 64 17.10 -9.99 0.23
C THR A 64 18.04 -8.78 0.16
N MET A 65 17.54 -7.58 0.45
CA MET A 65 18.28 -6.34 0.28
C MET A 65 19.16 -5.96 1.47
N ALA A 66 18.94 -6.54 2.63
CA ALA A 66 19.78 -6.31 3.80
C ALA A 66 20.06 -7.64 4.52
N GLY A 67 21.33 -7.94 4.71
CA GLY A 67 21.80 -9.18 5.29
C GLY A 67 22.49 -9.00 6.64
N ARG A 68 23.22 -10.04 7.07
CA ARG A 68 23.93 -10.05 8.34
C ARG A 68 24.94 -8.91 8.43
N GLY A 69 24.86 -8.14 9.51
CA GLY A 69 25.73 -7.01 9.78
C GLY A 69 25.27 -5.71 9.11
N GLU A 70 24.16 -5.72 8.36
CA GLU A 70 23.52 -4.54 7.78
C GLU A 70 22.27 -4.15 8.58
N TYR A 71 21.68 -3.01 8.27
CA TYR A 71 20.58 -2.45 9.03
C TYR A 71 19.33 -2.25 8.15
N ILE A 72 18.17 -2.57 8.73
CA ILE A 72 16.85 -2.16 8.21
C ILE A 72 16.26 -1.14 9.17
N ILE A 73 15.93 0.03 8.67
CA ILE A 73 15.33 1.12 9.47
C ILE A 73 13.89 1.29 8.99
N LEU A 74 12.90 1.08 9.88
CA LEU A 74 11.49 1.15 9.53
C LEU A 74 10.68 1.98 10.50
N ASP A 75 9.56 2.50 9.99
CA ASP A 75 8.55 3.18 10.79
C ASP A 75 7.90 2.21 11.79
N ALA A 76 7.58 2.70 12.98
CA ALA A 76 6.97 1.87 14.04
C ALA A 76 5.59 1.32 13.67
N ASP A 77 4.84 2.02 12.82
CA ASP A 77 3.49 1.66 12.39
C ASP A 77 3.46 0.98 11.00
N SER A 78 4.63 0.50 10.53
CA SER A 78 4.73 -0.25 9.28
C SER A 78 3.84 -1.48 9.25
N HIS A 79 3.39 -1.83 8.05
CA HIS A 79 2.55 -3.00 7.80
C HIS A 79 3.23 -4.31 8.25
N ALA A 80 2.44 -5.29 8.70
CA ALA A 80 2.93 -6.59 9.18
C ALA A 80 3.88 -7.29 8.20
N SER A 81 3.66 -7.19 6.88
CA SER A 81 4.53 -7.78 5.86
C SER A 81 5.94 -7.19 5.85
N ILE A 82 6.09 -5.91 6.22
CA ILE A 82 7.41 -5.26 6.35
C ILE A 82 8.13 -5.84 7.56
N TYR A 83 7.46 -5.93 8.71
CA TYR A 83 8.00 -6.57 9.91
C TYR A 83 8.40 -8.04 9.68
N ASP A 84 7.57 -8.79 8.98
CA ASP A 84 7.86 -10.20 8.70
C ASP A 84 8.98 -10.35 7.66
N GLY A 85 9.09 -9.42 6.70
CA GLY A 85 10.24 -9.32 5.81
C GLY A 85 11.55 -9.07 6.55
N CYS A 86 11.53 -8.21 7.57
CA CYS A 86 12.67 -7.99 8.46
C CYS A 86 13.06 -9.25 9.25
N LYS A 87 12.07 -9.97 9.80
CA LYS A 87 12.31 -11.20 10.57
C LYS A 87 12.82 -12.36 9.71
N MET A 88 12.51 -12.35 8.42
CA MET A 88 12.93 -13.38 7.47
C MET A 88 14.41 -13.26 7.08
N GLY A 89 14.98 -12.06 7.22
CA GLY A 89 16.39 -11.75 6.97
C GLY A 89 17.24 -11.80 8.24
N ASP A 90 18.55 -11.60 8.09
CA ASP A 90 19.54 -11.57 9.17
C ASP A 90 20.02 -10.15 9.54
N ALA A 91 19.39 -9.10 8.98
CA ALA A 91 19.76 -7.70 9.23
C ALA A 91 19.31 -7.24 10.63
N GLU A 92 20.02 -6.28 11.19
CA GLU A 92 19.61 -5.62 12.43
C GLU A 92 18.48 -4.62 12.17
N VAL A 93 17.39 -4.70 12.97
CA VAL A 93 16.19 -3.89 12.77
C VAL A 93 16.14 -2.73 13.74
N VAL A 94 16.06 -1.52 13.21
CA VAL A 94 15.96 -0.27 13.97
C VAL A 94 14.63 0.40 13.66
N ARG A 95 13.80 0.62 14.69
CA ARG A 95 12.52 1.32 14.54
C ARG A 95 12.66 2.80 14.91
N PHE A 96 12.01 3.65 14.15
CA PHE A 96 11.80 5.04 14.50
C PHE A 96 10.30 5.33 14.74
N ARG A 97 10.01 6.43 15.45
CA ARG A 97 8.63 6.83 15.77
C ARG A 97 7.88 7.16 14.50
N HIS A 98 6.62 6.71 14.44
CA HIS A 98 5.73 6.92 13.32
C HIS A 98 5.78 8.37 12.79
N ASN A 99 5.98 8.49 11.47
CA ASN A 99 6.06 9.73 10.68
C ASN A 99 7.03 10.80 11.26
N SER A 100 8.02 10.39 12.10
CA SER A 100 8.96 11.33 12.74
C SER A 100 10.29 11.41 12.00
N VAL A 101 10.46 12.45 11.18
CA VAL A 101 11.72 12.76 10.48
C VAL A 101 12.86 12.96 11.48
N GLU A 102 12.60 13.66 12.61
CA GLU A 102 13.58 13.88 13.67
C GLU A 102 14.08 12.57 14.29
N ASP A 103 13.17 11.63 14.62
CA ASP A 103 13.59 10.35 15.21
C ASP A 103 14.30 9.47 14.19
N LEU A 104 13.90 9.51 12.91
CA LEU A 104 14.62 8.84 11.82
C LEU A 104 16.08 9.35 11.74
N GLU A 105 16.28 10.66 11.69
CA GLU A 105 17.63 11.23 11.65
C GLU A 105 18.45 10.87 12.90
N LYS A 106 17.84 10.94 14.08
CA LYS A 106 18.46 10.55 15.34
C LYS A 106 18.87 9.07 15.36
N ARG A 107 18.04 8.16 14.82
CA ARG A 107 18.37 6.74 14.72
C ARG A 107 19.53 6.52 13.76
N LEU A 108 19.45 7.06 12.56
CA LEU A 108 20.48 6.96 11.54
C LEU A 108 21.82 7.55 12.01
N GLY A 109 21.81 8.68 12.71
CA GLY A 109 23.00 9.31 13.25
C GLY A 109 23.76 8.49 14.31
N ARG A 110 23.12 7.47 14.89
CA ARG A 110 23.75 6.54 15.87
C ARG A 110 24.34 5.29 15.22
N LEU A 111 23.99 5.03 13.99
CA LEU A 111 24.49 3.86 13.25
C LEU A 111 25.86 4.17 12.63
N PRO A 112 26.75 3.18 12.52
CA PRO A 112 28.01 3.35 11.82
C PRO A 112 27.77 3.72 10.35
N LYS A 113 28.73 4.40 9.72
CA LYS A 113 28.64 4.77 8.29
C LYS A 113 28.56 3.53 7.42
N GLU A 114 29.44 2.58 7.64
CA GLU A 114 29.41 1.22 7.13
C GLU A 114 28.82 0.30 8.21
N PRO A 115 28.05 -0.70 7.91
CA PRO A 115 27.67 -1.29 6.61
C PRO A 115 26.40 -0.68 5.99
N GLY A 116 25.84 -1.39 4.94
CA GLY A 116 24.65 -1.00 4.21
C GLY A 116 23.41 -0.78 5.08
N LYS A 117 22.55 0.11 4.65
CA LYS A 117 21.31 0.47 5.35
C LYS A 117 20.16 0.54 4.36
N LEU A 118 19.04 -0.07 4.72
CA LEU A 118 17.77 0.02 4.00
C LEU A 118 16.74 0.74 4.89
N VAL A 119 16.25 1.89 4.43
CA VAL A 119 15.11 2.57 5.05
C VAL A 119 13.84 2.11 4.35
N VAL A 120 12.85 1.64 5.12
CA VAL A 120 11.57 1.16 4.61
C VAL A 120 10.46 2.08 5.11
N LEU A 121 9.71 2.67 4.19
CA LEU A 121 8.63 3.63 4.42
C LEU A 121 7.36 3.15 3.71
N GLU A 122 6.19 3.62 4.14
CA GLU A 122 4.94 3.50 3.39
C GLU A 122 4.53 4.88 2.87
N GLY A 123 3.96 4.95 1.68
CA GLY A 123 3.42 6.20 1.17
C GLY A 123 2.20 6.65 1.95
N VAL A 124 1.23 5.74 2.13
CA VAL A 124 0.03 5.91 2.97
C VAL A 124 -0.03 4.77 3.97
N TYR A 125 -0.14 5.08 5.26
CA TYR A 125 -0.30 4.10 6.32
C TYR A 125 -1.74 3.61 6.42
N SER A 126 -1.90 2.31 6.48
CA SER A 126 -3.16 1.61 6.19
C SER A 126 -4.29 1.83 7.19
N MET A 127 -3.97 2.11 8.46
CA MET A 127 -4.98 2.16 9.53
C MET A 127 -5.60 3.53 9.70
N LEU A 128 -4.79 4.58 9.81
CA LEU A 128 -5.26 5.94 9.97
C LEU A 128 -5.51 6.64 8.63
N GLY A 129 -4.83 6.19 7.58
CA GLY A 129 -4.92 6.78 6.25
C GLY A 129 -4.03 8.01 6.08
N ASP A 130 -3.10 8.20 7.00
CA ASP A 130 -2.13 9.29 7.02
C ASP A 130 -0.97 9.06 6.06
N VAL A 131 -0.36 10.14 5.63
CA VAL A 131 0.69 10.18 4.59
C VAL A 131 2.05 10.40 5.22
N ALA A 132 3.06 9.67 4.75
CA ALA A 132 4.43 9.91 5.16
C ALA A 132 4.99 11.22 4.56
N PRO A 133 5.78 11.98 5.32
CA PRO A 133 6.59 13.08 4.80
C PRO A 133 7.82 12.52 4.05
N LEU A 134 7.56 11.85 2.91
CA LEU A 134 8.59 11.09 2.18
C LEU A 134 9.74 11.97 1.71
N ARG A 135 9.47 13.21 1.28
CA ARG A 135 10.50 14.13 0.80
C ARG A 135 11.58 14.36 1.86
N GLU A 136 11.16 14.65 3.08
CA GLU A 136 12.05 14.91 4.20
C GLU A 136 12.74 13.63 4.69
N MET A 137 11.98 12.53 4.77
CA MET A 137 12.52 11.23 5.19
C MET A 137 13.55 10.68 4.22
N VAL A 138 13.29 10.80 2.91
CA VAL A 138 14.22 10.40 1.85
C VAL A 138 15.47 11.26 1.89
N ALA A 139 15.34 12.59 2.04
CA ALA A 139 16.49 13.48 2.14
C ALA A 139 17.40 13.10 3.32
N VAL A 140 16.83 12.83 4.48
CA VAL A 140 17.57 12.33 5.66
C VAL A 140 18.22 10.98 5.36
N SER A 141 17.50 10.04 4.77
CA SER A 141 18.01 8.70 4.45
C SER A 141 19.21 8.77 3.49
N LYS A 142 19.09 9.56 2.42
CA LYS A 142 20.17 9.74 1.42
C LYS A 142 21.40 10.45 2.02
N LYS A 143 21.21 11.42 2.92
CA LYS A 143 22.31 12.07 3.69
C LYS A 143 23.14 11.04 4.46
N HIS A 144 22.51 9.95 4.95
CA HIS A 144 23.17 8.86 5.67
C HIS A 144 23.58 7.68 4.79
N GLY A 145 23.50 7.80 3.45
CA GLY A 145 23.90 6.79 2.49
C GLY A 145 23.01 5.55 2.45
N CYS A 146 21.73 5.70 2.82
CA CYS A 146 20.78 4.60 2.82
C CYS A 146 20.15 4.35 1.44
N MET A 147 19.84 3.09 1.14
CA MET A 147 18.82 2.76 0.16
C MET A 147 17.44 3.02 0.75
N VAL A 148 16.49 3.37 -0.10
CA VAL A 148 15.10 3.68 0.29
C VAL A 148 14.13 2.79 -0.47
N LEU A 149 13.27 2.10 0.28
CA LEU A 149 12.14 1.35 -0.23
C LEU A 149 10.86 2.03 0.23
N VAL A 150 9.94 2.28 -0.71
CA VAL A 150 8.61 2.83 -0.41
C VAL A 150 7.54 1.82 -0.80
N ASP A 151 6.70 1.42 0.15
CA ASP A 151 5.49 0.65 -0.11
C ASP A 151 4.34 1.60 -0.45
N GLU A 152 3.90 1.55 -1.70
CA GLU A 152 2.80 2.36 -2.26
C GLU A 152 1.50 1.56 -2.40
N ALA A 153 1.35 0.49 -1.63
CA ALA A 153 0.17 -0.39 -1.71
C ALA A 153 -1.15 0.36 -1.47
N HIS A 154 -1.15 1.43 -0.68
CA HIS A 154 -2.32 2.23 -0.35
C HIS A 154 -2.45 3.54 -1.14
N SER A 155 -1.50 3.88 -1.98
CA SER A 155 -1.43 5.15 -2.72
C SER A 155 -1.39 4.97 -4.23
N MET A 156 -0.87 3.83 -4.72
CA MET A 156 -0.87 3.50 -6.14
C MET A 156 -2.27 3.63 -6.75
N GLY A 157 -2.34 4.31 -7.88
CA GLY A 157 -3.56 4.50 -8.66
C GLY A 157 -4.28 5.81 -8.38
N PHE A 158 -3.96 6.54 -7.27
CA PHE A 158 -4.62 7.80 -6.98
C PHE A 158 -3.71 8.93 -6.47
N TYR A 159 -2.53 8.64 -5.91
CA TYR A 159 -1.55 9.65 -5.55
C TYR A 159 -0.57 9.92 -6.71
N GLY A 160 -0.19 11.19 -6.87
CA GLY A 160 0.70 11.67 -7.91
C GLY A 160 0.01 11.97 -9.24
N PRO A 161 0.63 12.81 -10.08
CA PRO A 161 0.10 13.22 -11.38
C PRO A 161 -0.27 12.04 -12.27
N ASN A 162 0.55 10.97 -12.24
CA ASN A 162 0.33 9.76 -13.02
C ASN A 162 -0.30 8.63 -12.20
N GLY A 163 -0.47 8.82 -10.87
CA GLY A 163 -1.00 7.81 -9.96
C GLY A 163 0.04 6.80 -9.48
N ARG A 164 1.33 7.16 -9.53
CA ARG A 164 2.43 6.26 -9.16
C ARG A 164 2.65 6.12 -7.66
N GLY A 165 2.09 7.04 -6.86
CA GLY A 165 2.15 7.01 -5.41
C GLY A 165 2.54 8.33 -4.78
N VAL A 166 2.72 8.32 -3.46
CA VAL A 166 3.09 9.51 -2.66
C VAL A 166 4.48 10.01 -3.01
N TYR A 167 5.42 9.12 -3.36
CA TYR A 167 6.75 9.56 -3.76
C TYR A 167 6.68 10.49 -5.00
N GLU A 168 5.83 10.15 -5.99
CA GLU A 168 5.61 10.99 -7.17
C GLU A 168 4.95 12.32 -6.80
N GLU A 169 3.91 12.29 -5.94
CA GLU A 169 3.21 13.48 -5.45
C GLU A 169 4.17 14.46 -4.77
N GLN A 170 5.12 13.95 -4.00
CA GLN A 170 6.11 14.76 -3.29
C GLN A 170 7.34 15.11 -4.15
N GLY A 171 7.31 14.81 -5.46
CA GLY A 171 8.34 15.19 -6.42
C GLY A 171 9.65 14.40 -6.30
N LEU A 172 9.57 13.18 -5.79
CA LEU A 172 10.70 12.25 -5.71
C LEU A 172 10.78 11.42 -7.00
N GLU A 173 11.98 10.97 -7.35
CA GLU A 173 12.26 10.21 -8.56
C GLU A 173 12.75 8.80 -8.23
N LEU A 174 12.20 7.82 -8.94
CA LEU A 174 12.67 6.44 -8.88
C LEU A 174 14.12 6.36 -9.43
N GLY A 175 14.96 5.58 -8.76
CA GLY A 175 16.38 5.40 -9.13
C GLY A 175 17.32 6.49 -8.63
N ARG A 176 16.82 7.69 -8.32
CA ARG A 176 17.60 8.77 -7.71
C ARG A 176 17.31 8.88 -6.20
N ASP A 177 16.06 9.04 -5.86
CA ASP A 177 15.60 9.32 -4.49
C ASP A 177 15.05 8.06 -3.83
N VAL A 178 14.25 7.29 -4.56
CA VAL A 178 13.65 6.02 -4.14
C VAL A 178 14.29 4.88 -4.94
N ASP A 179 14.86 3.90 -4.24
CA ASP A 179 15.54 2.77 -4.90
C ASP A 179 14.57 1.66 -5.28
N PHE A 180 13.54 1.43 -4.45
CA PHE A 180 12.52 0.40 -4.65
C PHE A 180 11.13 0.93 -4.35
N VAL A 181 10.18 0.65 -5.24
CA VAL A 181 8.74 0.83 -4.99
C VAL A 181 8.08 -0.53 -4.94
N ILE A 182 7.38 -0.81 -3.86
CA ILE A 182 6.53 -2.00 -3.71
C ILE A 182 5.08 -1.59 -3.80
N GLY A 183 4.25 -2.49 -4.35
CA GLY A 183 2.81 -2.30 -4.39
C GLY A 183 2.05 -3.61 -4.48
N THR A 184 0.72 -3.50 -4.53
CA THR A 184 -0.17 -4.64 -4.58
C THR A 184 -1.24 -4.49 -5.66
N PHE A 185 -1.66 -5.61 -6.24
CA PHE A 185 -2.80 -5.63 -7.15
C PHE A 185 -4.16 -5.76 -6.42
N SER A 186 -4.15 -6.01 -5.12
CA SER A 186 -5.37 -6.29 -4.35
C SER A 186 -6.20 -5.06 -3.96
N LYS A 187 -5.77 -3.86 -4.34
CA LYS A 187 -6.46 -2.60 -4.04
C LYS A 187 -6.89 -1.87 -5.32
N SER A 188 -6.19 -0.83 -5.76
CA SER A 188 -6.57 -0.02 -6.94
C SER A 188 -6.61 -0.81 -8.25
N VAL A 189 -5.78 -1.83 -8.40
CA VAL A 189 -5.74 -2.71 -9.57
C VAL A 189 -6.91 -3.71 -9.59
N GLY A 190 -7.39 -4.14 -8.40
CA GLY A 190 -8.62 -4.93 -8.24
C GLY A 190 -8.49 -6.42 -8.59
N THR A 191 -7.31 -7.00 -8.37
CA THR A 191 -7.05 -8.45 -8.52
C THR A 191 -6.08 -8.93 -7.43
N VAL A 192 -5.43 -10.05 -7.57
CA VAL A 192 -4.44 -10.58 -6.62
C VAL A 192 -3.04 -10.46 -7.18
N GLY A 193 -2.07 -10.16 -6.32
CA GLY A 193 -0.66 -10.08 -6.65
C GLY A 193 0.05 -8.92 -5.96
N GLY A 194 1.35 -8.85 -6.19
CA GLY A 194 2.20 -7.75 -5.75
C GLY A 194 3.32 -7.54 -6.75
N PHE A 195 4.07 -6.47 -6.55
CA PHE A 195 5.19 -6.15 -7.43
C PHE A 195 6.26 -5.35 -6.71
N CYS A 196 7.46 -5.37 -7.28
CA CYS A 196 8.53 -4.44 -6.95
C CYS A 196 9.03 -3.79 -8.25
N ILE A 197 9.27 -2.48 -8.19
CA ILE A 197 9.80 -1.65 -9.27
C ILE A 197 11.14 -1.09 -8.83
N ALA A 198 12.10 -1.02 -9.74
CA ALA A 198 13.38 -0.37 -9.51
C ALA A 198 14.07 0.06 -10.82
N ASP A 199 15.00 1.00 -10.69
CA ASP A 199 15.88 1.41 -11.80
C ASP A 199 17.33 0.94 -11.63
N HIS A 200 17.60 0.17 -10.58
CA HIS A 200 18.96 -0.32 -10.32
C HIS A 200 19.37 -1.39 -11.33
N PRO A 201 20.53 -1.27 -12.00
CA PRO A 201 20.93 -2.18 -13.10
C PRO A 201 21.13 -3.64 -12.69
N LYS A 202 21.34 -3.92 -11.40
CA LYS A 202 21.49 -5.29 -10.86
C LYS A 202 20.17 -5.86 -10.34
N PHE A 203 19.04 -5.19 -10.54
CA PHE A 203 17.74 -5.59 -9.99
C PHE A 203 17.31 -7.01 -10.42
N ASP A 204 17.57 -7.37 -11.67
CA ASP A 204 17.20 -8.71 -12.16
C ASP A 204 17.95 -9.84 -11.42
N GLY A 205 19.08 -9.56 -10.80
CA GLY A 205 19.78 -10.49 -9.92
C GLY A 205 18.97 -10.90 -8.69
N LEU A 206 18.03 -10.07 -8.24
CA LEU A 206 17.13 -10.40 -7.14
C LEU A 206 16.23 -11.60 -7.45
N ARG A 207 15.90 -11.82 -8.74
CA ARG A 207 15.12 -13.01 -9.16
C ARG A 207 15.80 -14.33 -8.77
N LEU A 208 17.13 -14.32 -8.65
CA LEU A 208 17.95 -15.50 -8.32
C LEU A 208 18.18 -15.67 -6.81
N SER A 209 17.87 -14.66 -5.99
CA SER A 209 18.13 -14.67 -4.55
C SER A 209 16.88 -14.50 -3.69
N CYS A 210 15.81 -13.92 -4.26
CA CYS A 210 14.57 -13.65 -3.54
C CYS A 210 13.77 -14.94 -3.31
N ARG A 211 13.85 -15.50 -2.11
CA ARG A 211 13.20 -16.78 -1.75
C ARG A 211 11.68 -16.78 -1.96
N PRO A 212 10.89 -15.75 -1.57
CA PRO A 212 9.46 -15.70 -1.83
C PRO A 212 9.08 -15.62 -3.33
N TYR A 213 10.01 -15.30 -4.20
CA TYR A 213 9.83 -15.36 -5.65
C TYR A 213 10.18 -16.73 -6.24
N ILE A 214 11.26 -17.35 -5.74
CA ILE A 214 11.80 -18.61 -6.27
C ILE A 214 10.95 -19.80 -5.82
N PHE A 215 10.56 -19.85 -4.54
CA PHE A 215 10.00 -21.03 -3.89
C PHE A 215 8.47 -20.95 -3.68
N THR A 216 7.77 -20.25 -4.57
CA THR A 216 6.30 -20.19 -4.58
C THR A 216 5.75 -20.43 -5.98
N ALA A 217 4.52 -20.93 -6.07
CA ALA A 217 3.81 -20.96 -7.34
C ALA A 217 3.55 -19.54 -7.86
N SER A 218 3.66 -19.36 -9.16
CA SER A 218 3.32 -18.09 -9.81
C SER A 218 1.81 -17.90 -9.91
N LEU A 219 1.39 -16.66 -10.10
CA LEU A 219 -0.02 -16.30 -10.28
C LEU A 219 -0.61 -17.02 -11.52
N PRO A 220 -1.90 -17.40 -11.50
CA PRO A 220 -2.58 -17.86 -12.69
C PRO A 220 -2.51 -16.84 -13.84
N PRO A 221 -2.36 -17.29 -15.11
CA PRO A 221 -2.33 -16.39 -16.26
C PRO A 221 -3.52 -15.42 -16.33
N SER A 222 -4.72 -15.89 -16.01
CA SER A 222 -5.92 -15.05 -15.96
C SER A 222 -5.82 -13.88 -14.96
N VAL A 223 -5.16 -14.09 -13.84
CA VAL A 223 -4.95 -13.06 -12.80
C VAL A 223 -3.96 -12.00 -13.29
N VAL A 224 -2.82 -12.41 -13.85
CA VAL A 224 -1.82 -11.44 -14.32
C VAL A 224 -2.28 -10.71 -15.57
N ALA A 225 -3.05 -11.33 -16.47
CA ALA A 225 -3.68 -10.66 -17.62
C ALA A 225 -4.67 -9.56 -17.17
N THR A 226 -5.47 -9.83 -16.12
CA THR A 226 -6.34 -8.82 -15.53
C THR A 226 -5.53 -7.69 -14.88
N ALA A 227 -4.43 -8.01 -14.19
CA ALA A 227 -3.54 -7.03 -13.58
C ALA A 227 -2.93 -6.10 -14.63
N ALA A 228 -2.30 -6.64 -15.68
CA ALA A 228 -1.73 -5.86 -16.79
C ALA A 228 -2.74 -4.90 -17.41
N THR A 229 -3.94 -5.42 -17.73
CA THR A 229 -5.02 -4.62 -18.31
C THR A 229 -5.48 -3.52 -17.36
N SER A 230 -5.57 -3.79 -16.05
CA SER A 230 -5.97 -2.80 -15.05
C SER A 230 -4.90 -1.72 -14.87
N VAL A 231 -3.62 -2.09 -14.78
CA VAL A 231 -2.50 -1.14 -14.68
C VAL A 231 -2.50 -0.18 -15.86
N ARG A 232 -2.61 -0.67 -17.10
CA ARG A 232 -2.71 0.20 -18.29
C ARG A 232 -3.93 1.13 -18.24
N LYS A 233 -5.04 0.71 -17.63
CA LYS A 233 -6.20 1.60 -17.44
C LYS A 233 -5.96 2.68 -16.40
N LEU A 234 -5.16 2.41 -15.37
CA LEU A 234 -4.81 3.43 -14.36
C LEU A 234 -4.03 4.60 -14.97
N MET A 235 -3.23 4.37 -16.02
CA MET A 235 -2.51 5.45 -16.74
C MET A 235 -3.46 6.55 -17.24
N HIS A 236 -4.69 6.20 -17.57
CA HIS A 236 -5.70 7.10 -18.14
C HIS A 236 -6.85 7.40 -17.18
N ALA A 237 -6.68 7.17 -15.88
CA ALA A 237 -7.75 7.25 -14.89
C ALA A 237 -7.86 8.61 -14.17
N HIS A 238 -7.42 9.71 -14.79
CA HIS A 238 -7.41 11.06 -14.17
C HIS A 238 -8.76 11.46 -13.57
N ASN A 239 -9.85 11.33 -14.32
CA ASN A 239 -11.19 11.68 -13.83
C ASN A 239 -11.62 10.82 -12.62
N LYS A 240 -11.20 9.53 -12.60
CA LYS A 240 -11.51 8.66 -11.46
C LYS A 240 -10.68 9.03 -10.23
N ARG A 241 -9.40 9.43 -10.41
CA ARG A 241 -8.59 9.95 -9.32
C ARG A 241 -9.21 11.22 -8.73
N GLN A 242 -9.60 12.15 -9.57
CA GLN A 242 -10.27 13.37 -9.13
C GLN A 242 -11.55 13.06 -8.34
N HIS A 243 -12.42 12.20 -8.88
CA HIS A 243 -13.67 11.82 -8.21
C HIS A 243 -13.43 11.07 -6.89
N LEU A 244 -12.38 10.25 -6.82
CA LEU A 244 -11.98 9.60 -5.55
C LEU A 244 -11.59 10.64 -4.48
N TRP A 245 -10.84 11.67 -4.86
CA TRP A 245 -10.49 12.77 -3.97
C TRP A 245 -11.70 13.62 -3.55
N GLU A 246 -12.64 13.86 -4.45
CA GLU A 246 -13.92 14.53 -4.12
C GLU A 246 -14.70 13.73 -3.07
N ASN A 247 -14.78 12.40 -3.27
CA ASN A 247 -15.43 11.49 -2.33
C ASN A 247 -14.71 11.47 -0.96
N ALA A 248 -13.38 11.44 -0.96
CA ALA A 248 -12.59 11.44 0.28
C ALA A 248 -12.82 12.72 1.09
N ARG A 249 -12.74 13.89 0.44
CA ARG A 249 -13.01 15.18 1.09
C ARG A 249 -14.44 15.25 1.63
N LYS A 250 -15.42 14.83 0.83
CA LYS A 250 -16.85 14.87 1.23
C LYS A 250 -17.09 14.05 2.50
N LEU A 251 -16.59 12.81 2.54
CA LEU A 251 -16.78 11.96 3.73
C LEU A 251 -16.02 12.51 4.94
N HIS A 252 -14.76 12.90 4.76
CA HIS A 252 -13.93 13.41 5.84
C HIS A 252 -14.57 14.65 6.48
N HIS A 253 -14.87 15.67 5.69
CA HIS A 253 -15.49 16.91 6.18
C HIS A 253 -16.84 16.66 6.83
N GLY A 254 -17.71 15.83 6.21
CA GLY A 254 -19.01 15.52 6.79
C GLY A 254 -18.93 14.80 8.15
N LEU A 255 -17.91 13.96 8.37
CA LEU A 255 -17.69 13.32 9.67
C LEU A 255 -17.08 14.29 10.70
N VAL A 256 -16.19 15.19 10.28
CA VAL A 256 -15.66 16.27 11.13
C VAL A 256 -16.78 17.22 11.59
N GLU A 257 -17.66 17.64 10.68
CA GLU A 257 -18.82 18.50 10.98
C GLU A 257 -19.79 17.86 11.98
N LEU A 258 -19.90 16.54 11.98
CA LEU A 258 -20.68 15.78 12.97
C LEU A 258 -20.01 15.69 14.35
N GLY A 259 -18.73 16.08 14.47
CA GLY A 259 -17.99 16.05 15.72
C GLY A 259 -17.15 14.76 15.94
N PHE A 260 -16.99 13.92 14.93
CA PHE A 260 -16.12 12.74 15.07
C PHE A 260 -14.64 13.10 15.10
N ARG A 261 -13.88 12.39 15.94
CA ARG A 261 -12.43 12.40 15.92
C ARG A 261 -11.93 11.47 14.81
N LEU A 262 -11.18 12.00 13.87
CA LEU A 262 -10.64 11.23 12.75
C LEU A 262 -9.14 10.92 12.92
N GLY A 263 -8.64 9.97 12.15
CA GLY A 263 -7.24 9.57 12.14
C GLY A 263 -6.31 10.65 11.57
N THR A 264 -6.83 11.52 10.69
CA THR A 264 -6.13 12.65 10.09
C THR A 264 -6.92 13.94 10.29
N GLN A 265 -6.23 15.08 10.38
CA GLN A 265 -6.89 16.38 10.54
C GLN A 265 -7.51 16.88 9.23
N GLU A 266 -6.85 16.58 8.12
CA GLU A 266 -7.27 16.90 6.76
C GLU A 266 -7.49 15.60 5.97
N PRO A 267 -8.21 15.63 4.85
CA PRO A 267 -8.38 14.46 3.99
C PRO A 267 -7.07 14.12 3.27
N GLU A 268 -6.28 13.23 3.87
CA GLU A 268 -4.98 12.82 3.35
C GLU A 268 -5.03 11.61 2.42
N SER A 269 -6.09 10.81 2.44
CA SER A 269 -6.20 9.64 1.56
C SER A 269 -7.64 9.22 1.29
N ALA A 270 -7.83 8.15 0.53
CA ALA A 270 -9.12 7.49 0.33
C ALA A 270 -9.55 6.61 1.53
N ILE A 271 -8.84 6.73 2.64
CA ILE A 271 -9.12 6.07 3.91
C ILE A 271 -9.54 7.14 4.90
N VAL A 272 -10.72 6.99 5.51
CA VAL A 272 -11.18 7.85 6.60
C VAL A 272 -11.39 6.97 7.83
N ALA A 273 -10.56 7.15 8.84
CA ALA A 273 -10.59 6.39 10.09
C ALA A 273 -11.30 7.20 11.18
N VAL A 274 -12.42 6.71 11.68
CA VAL A 274 -13.15 7.28 12.82
C VAL A 274 -12.63 6.66 14.09
N ILE A 275 -11.99 7.46 14.96
CA ILE A 275 -11.40 7.01 16.22
C ILE A 275 -12.48 6.95 17.30
N LEU A 276 -12.53 5.86 18.03
CA LEU A 276 -13.49 5.60 19.09
C LEU A 276 -12.77 5.36 20.42
N ASP A 277 -13.47 5.59 21.54
CA ASP A 277 -12.84 5.61 22.85
C ASP A 277 -12.53 4.19 23.37
N ASP A 278 -13.44 3.23 23.07
CA ASP A 278 -13.26 1.85 23.51
C ASP A 278 -13.84 0.84 22.52
N GLN A 279 -13.62 -0.45 22.81
CA GLN A 279 -14.09 -1.56 22.00
C GLN A 279 -15.61 -1.68 21.97
N ALA A 280 -16.31 -1.43 23.09
CA ALA A 280 -17.76 -1.61 23.18
C ALA A 280 -18.45 -0.57 22.29
N GLN A 281 -18.01 0.68 22.34
CA GLN A 281 -18.49 1.75 21.47
C GLN A 281 -18.22 1.43 19.99
N ALA A 282 -17.02 0.93 19.66
CA ALA A 282 -16.66 0.55 18.28
C ALA A 282 -17.57 -0.56 17.74
N VAL A 283 -17.86 -1.59 18.55
CA VAL A 283 -18.76 -2.69 18.16
C VAL A 283 -20.19 -2.18 17.98
N ALA A 284 -20.70 -1.41 18.95
CA ALA A 284 -22.08 -0.88 18.89
C ALA A 284 -22.28 0.01 17.64
N MET A 285 -21.34 0.91 17.38
CA MET A 285 -21.38 1.79 16.23
C MET A 285 -21.25 1.02 14.90
N TRP A 286 -20.35 0.03 14.84
CA TRP A 286 -20.21 -0.84 13.67
C TRP A 286 -21.50 -1.62 13.37
N GLN A 287 -22.17 -2.18 14.40
CA GLN A 287 -23.43 -2.88 14.24
C GLN A 287 -24.55 -1.96 13.73
N ALA A 288 -24.69 -0.78 14.31
CA ALA A 288 -25.68 0.20 13.89
C ALA A 288 -25.51 0.63 12.42
N LEU A 289 -24.27 0.85 11.98
CA LEU A 289 -23.96 1.16 10.60
C LEU A 289 -24.29 -0.01 9.65
N LEU A 290 -23.95 -1.24 10.05
CA LEU A 290 -24.23 -2.43 9.26
C LEU A 290 -25.72 -2.68 9.09
N GLU A 291 -26.51 -2.52 10.17
CA GLU A 291 -27.98 -2.59 10.16
C GLU A 291 -28.59 -1.47 9.28
N GLY A 292 -27.97 -0.30 9.25
CA GLY A 292 -28.32 0.81 8.35
C GLY A 292 -27.91 0.60 6.89
N GLY A 293 -27.20 -0.50 6.57
CA GLY A 293 -26.76 -0.84 5.23
C GLY A 293 -25.41 -0.24 4.85
N VAL A 294 -24.61 0.22 5.84
CA VAL A 294 -23.25 0.75 5.63
C VAL A 294 -22.23 -0.22 6.20
N TYR A 295 -21.40 -0.79 5.32
CA TYR A 295 -20.29 -1.63 5.72
C TYR A 295 -19.00 -0.81 5.86
N VAL A 296 -18.39 -0.87 7.05
CA VAL A 296 -17.06 -0.33 7.34
C VAL A 296 -16.21 -1.40 8.04
N ASN A 297 -14.89 -1.28 7.97
CA ASN A 297 -14.01 -2.18 8.70
C ASN A 297 -13.80 -1.68 10.13
N MET A 298 -14.01 -2.53 11.11
CA MET A 298 -13.60 -2.24 12.49
C MET A 298 -12.17 -2.76 12.70
N ALA A 299 -11.29 -1.88 13.18
CA ALA A 299 -9.92 -2.24 13.56
C ALA A 299 -9.65 -1.98 15.04
N ARG A 300 -8.83 -2.86 15.62
CA ARG A 300 -8.46 -2.84 17.04
C ARG A 300 -7.06 -3.44 17.23
N PRO A 301 -6.41 -3.25 18.38
CA PRO A 301 -5.17 -3.95 18.68
C PRO A 301 -5.29 -5.48 18.48
N PRO A 302 -4.27 -6.15 17.91
CA PRO A 302 -2.94 -5.64 17.56
C PRO A 302 -2.82 -5.02 16.15
N ALA A 303 -3.91 -4.90 15.38
CA ALA A 303 -3.89 -4.28 14.05
C ALA A 303 -3.77 -2.74 14.10
N THR A 304 -4.07 -2.15 15.24
CA THR A 304 -3.87 -0.73 15.57
C THR A 304 -2.96 -0.59 16.78
N PRO A 305 -2.38 0.58 17.04
CA PRO A 305 -1.65 0.85 18.29
C PRO A 305 -2.50 0.54 19.53
N ALA A 306 -1.81 0.25 20.65
CA ALA A 306 -2.49 -0.09 21.91
C ALA A 306 -3.46 1.03 22.34
N GLY A 307 -4.69 0.65 22.67
CA GLY A 307 -5.74 1.58 23.08
C GLY A 307 -6.45 2.31 21.94
N THR A 308 -6.15 2.00 20.68
CA THR A 308 -6.80 2.63 19.52
C THR A 308 -7.85 1.70 18.92
N PHE A 309 -9.10 2.13 18.94
CA PHE A 309 -10.22 1.47 18.28
C PHE A 309 -10.74 2.39 17.17
N LEU A 310 -11.03 1.86 16.00
CA LEU A 310 -11.48 2.69 14.90
C LEU A 310 -12.44 1.97 13.94
N LEU A 311 -13.27 2.75 13.28
CA LEU A 311 -14.02 2.34 12.09
C LEU A 311 -13.34 2.93 10.87
N ARG A 312 -12.87 2.06 9.99
CA ARG A 312 -12.11 2.42 8.80
C ARG A 312 -13.00 2.41 7.56
N CYS A 313 -13.31 3.58 7.04
CA CYS A 313 -14.00 3.77 5.78
C CYS A 313 -12.99 3.74 4.63
N SER A 314 -13.24 2.87 3.65
CA SER A 314 -12.44 2.78 2.43
C SER A 314 -13.28 3.26 1.25
N LEU A 315 -12.84 4.32 0.61
CA LEU A 315 -13.56 4.95 -0.50
C LEU A 315 -13.12 4.39 -1.85
N CYS A 316 -14.01 4.46 -2.82
CA CYS A 316 -13.68 4.20 -4.22
C CYS A 316 -14.28 5.27 -5.14
N ALA A 317 -13.74 5.36 -6.34
CA ALA A 317 -14.18 6.34 -7.33
C ALA A 317 -15.59 6.07 -7.90
N GLU A 318 -16.21 4.94 -7.58
CA GLU A 318 -17.55 4.59 -8.03
C GLU A 318 -18.64 4.96 -7.00
N HIS A 319 -18.25 5.41 -5.80
CA HIS A 319 -19.23 5.94 -4.85
C HIS A 319 -19.87 7.22 -5.39
N ARG A 320 -21.19 7.30 -5.30
CA ARG A 320 -21.96 8.48 -5.70
C ARG A 320 -22.18 9.41 -4.51
N ALA A 321 -22.36 10.69 -4.78
CA ALA A 321 -22.56 11.71 -3.75
C ALA A 321 -23.70 11.36 -2.78
N GLU A 322 -24.83 10.86 -3.31
CA GLU A 322 -26.02 10.50 -2.51
C GLU A 322 -25.72 9.30 -1.57
N GLN A 323 -24.84 8.38 -1.98
CA GLN A 323 -24.41 7.28 -1.11
C GLN A 323 -23.59 7.81 0.05
N LEU A 324 -22.69 8.76 -0.20
CA LEU A 324 -21.87 9.38 0.86
C LEU A 324 -22.71 10.24 1.80
N ASP A 325 -23.72 10.98 1.28
CA ASP A 325 -24.67 11.70 2.11
C ASP A 325 -25.41 10.76 3.07
N ARG A 326 -25.85 9.62 2.57
CA ARG A 326 -26.49 8.58 3.40
C ARG A 326 -25.53 7.99 4.42
N VAL A 327 -24.27 7.76 4.07
CA VAL A 327 -23.23 7.29 5.00
C VAL A 327 -23.03 8.30 6.13
N ILE A 328 -22.88 9.58 5.81
CA ILE A 328 -22.70 10.66 6.80
C ILE A 328 -23.91 10.75 7.74
N GLU A 329 -25.11 10.70 7.19
CA GLU A 329 -26.35 10.69 7.99
C GLU A 329 -26.39 9.53 8.99
N LEU A 330 -26.07 8.31 8.52
CA LEU A 330 -26.06 7.10 9.37
C LEU A 330 -24.96 7.13 10.43
N PHE A 331 -23.78 7.67 10.10
CA PHE A 331 -22.74 7.92 11.09
C PHE A 331 -23.23 8.86 12.19
N GLY A 332 -23.92 9.96 11.82
CA GLY A 332 -24.51 10.89 12.78
C GLY A 332 -25.56 10.23 13.68
N GLN A 333 -26.44 9.39 13.14
CA GLN A 333 -27.45 8.65 13.90
C GLN A 333 -26.76 7.65 14.84
N ALA A 334 -25.85 6.81 14.34
CA ALA A 334 -25.11 5.81 15.11
C ALA A 334 -24.24 6.47 16.19
N GLY A 335 -23.55 7.55 15.86
CA GLY A 335 -22.68 8.28 16.78
C GLY A 335 -23.42 8.83 18.00
N ARG A 336 -24.57 9.47 17.78
CA ARG A 336 -25.42 9.93 18.89
C ARG A 336 -26.00 8.79 19.71
N ALA A 337 -26.44 7.72 19.06
CA ALA A 337 -27.02 6.55 19.76
C ALA A 337 -26.00 5.82 20.64
N THR A 338 -24.73 5.86 20.29
CA THR A 338 -23.63 5.19 21.00
C THR A 338 -22.79 6.13 21.87
N GLY A 339 -23.11 7.43 21.88
CA GLY A 339 -22.35 8.43 22.64
C GLY A 339 -20.96 8.73 22.05
N ALA A 340 -20.70 8.39 20.79
CA ALA A 340 -19.45 8.74 20.10
C ALA A 340 -19.38 10.21 19.70
N ILE A 341 -20.52 10.85 19.57
CA ILE A 341 -20.69 12.31 19.38
C ILE A 341 -21.89 12.79 20.21
N VAL A 342 -21.96 14.12 20.45
CA VAL A 342 -23.04 14.78 21.20
C VAL A 342 -24.32 14.95 20.36
#